data_19bbc2dd1c5b1df1a3b77fea745fdb63
#
_entry.id   19bbc2dd1c5b1df1a3b77fea745fdb63
#
_cell.length_a   1.000
_cell.length_b   1.000
_cell.length_c   1.000
_cell.angle_alpha   90.00
_cell.angle_beta   90.00
_cell.angle_gamma   90.00
#
_symmetry.space_group_name_H-M   'P 1'
#
loop_
_entity.id
_entity.type
_entity.pdbx_description
1 polymer ?
#
loop_
_entity_poly.entity_id
_entity_poly.type
_entity_poly.pdbx_seq_one_letter_code
_entity_poly.pdbx_strand_id
1 'polypeptide(L)'
;MRKVATPSGPFPFQLFFEDLGEIDEICLEALKTQSLLPSRPAPIRIERFVEKQFKTALRYEDLGPENLGCTIFNSSGAVEAILVSRFLEEQNTIPARRRVRSTVAHEAGHGLLHGSLFTEASFLNPLDGTVGKSQRRILCRSEDILVDTQRSYGGRWWEFQANQAIGSLLLPSALLH
;
A
#
# COMPACT_ATOMS: atom_id res chain seq x y z
N MET A 1 -12.05 11.01 -3.99
CA MET A 1 -11.27 10.17 -4.96
C MET A 1 -11.94 10.11 -6.32
N ARG A 2 -11.22 10.36 -7.43
CA ARG A 2 -11.72 10.36 -8.82
C ARG A 2 -10.85 9.44 -9.70
N LYS A 3 -11.49 8.70 -10.64
CA LYS A 3 -10.79 7.86 -11.64
C LYS A 3 -10.66 8.64 -12.96
N VAL A 4 -9.44 8.64 -13.52
CA VAL A 4 -9.19 9.27 -14.83
C VAL A 4 -8.47 8.26 -15.72
N ALA A 5 -9.00 8.03 -16.91
CA ALA A 5 -8.37 7.13 -17.89
C ALA A 5 -6.95 7.61 -18.22
N THR A 6 -6.00 6.69 -18.25
CA THR A 6 -4.62 7.00 -18.64
C THR A 6 -4.27 6.27 -19.92
N PRO A 7 -3.75 6.99 -20.95
CA PRO A 7 -3.36 6.37 -22.21
C PRO A 7 -2.05 5.57 -22.10
N SER A 8 -1.32 5.71 -20.99
CA SER A 8 -0.04 5.05 -20.76
C SER A 8 0.16 4.69 -19.29
N GLY A 9 0.85 3.60 -19.02
CA GLY A 9 1.14 3.11 -17.67
C GLY A 9 0.61 1.69 -17.44
N PRO A 10 0.91 1.08 -16.28
CA PRO A 10 0.52 -0.30 -15.98
C PRO A 10 -0.96 -0.46 -15.62
N PHE A 11 -1.68 0.65 -15.41
CA PHE A 11 -3.08 0.63 -15.01
C PHE A 11 -3.98 1.34 -16.03
N PRO A 12 -5.23 0.88 -16.20
CA PRO A 12 -6.16 1.46 -17.18
C PRO A 12 -6.65 2.87 -16.80
N PHE A 13 -6.53 3.23 -15.54
CA PHE A 13 -6.89 4.57 -15.02
C PHE A 13 -6.00 4.94 -13.84
N GLN A 14 -5.88 6.24 -13.60
CA GLN A 14 -5.23 6.81 -12.43
C GLN A 14 -6.28 7.22 -11.39
N LEU A 15 -5.94 7.00 -10.11
CA LEU A 15 -6.72 7.50 -8.98
C LEU A 15 -6.23 8.90 -8.60
N PHE A 16 -7.13 9.87 -8.61
CA PHE A 16 -6.86 11.22 -8.15
C PHE A 16 -7.56 11.48 -6.82
N PHE A 17 -6.83 12.08 -5.91
CA PHE A 17 -7.31 12.68 -4.69
C PHE A 17 -7.25 14.21 -4.87
N GLU A 18 -8.24 14.95 -4.35
CA GLU A 18 -8.28 16.42 -4.46
C GLU A 18 -7.14 17.04 -3.65
N ASP A 19 -6.87 16.46 -2.48
CA ASP A 19 -5.70 16.77 -1.67
C ASP A 19 -5.20 15.52 -0.93
N LEU A 20 -4.06 15.65 -0.23
CA LEU A 20 -3.48 14.55 0.54
C LEU A 20 -4.26 14.24 1.83
N GLY A 21 -5.12 15.14 2.26
CA GLY A 21 -6.00 14.94 3.41
C GLY A 21 -7.01 13.83 3.18
N GLU A 22 -7.47 13.61 1.93
CA GLU A 22 -8.34 12.47 1.62
C GLU A 22 -7.68 11.13 1.96
N ILE A 23 -6.36 10.98 1.72
CA ILE A 23 -5.62 9.75 2.04
C ILE A 23 -5.53 9.60 3.56
N ASP A 24 -5.27 10.70 4.28
CA ASP A 24 -5.22 10.70 5.75
C ASP A 24 -6.59 10.29 6.35
N GLU A 25 -7.68 10.83 5.83
CA GLU A 25 -9.03 10.48 6.25
C GLU A 25 -9.35 8.99 6.01
N ILE A 26 -9.00 8.43 4.86
CA ILE A 26 -9.18 7.01 4.55
C ILE A 26 -8.41 6.14 5.55
N CYS A 27 -7.15 6.46 5.81
CA CYS A 27 -6.31 5.73 6.75
C CYS A 27 -6.83 5.83 8.18
N LEU A 28 -7.23 7.03 8.61
CA LEU A 28 -7.77 7.30 9.93
C LEU A 28 -9.08 6.54 10.17
N GLU A 29 -9.99 6.55 9.18
CA GLU A 29 -11.25 5.82 9.27
C GLU A 29 -11.03 4.31 9.32
N ALA A 30 -10.08 3.78 8.54
CA ALA A 30 -9.72 2.38 8.60
C ALA A 30 -9.16 1.99 9.98
N LEU A 31 -8.31 2.81 10.60
CA LEU A 31 -7.79 2.59 11.95
C LEU A 31 -8.91 2.61 13.01
N LYS A 32 -9.84 3.54 12.92
CA LYS A 32 -11.01 3.64 13.81
C LYS A 32 -11.89 2.41 13.68
N THR A 33 -12.24 2.02 12.45
CA THR A 33 -13.11 0.86 12.16
C THR A 33 -12.51 -0.42 12.74
N GLN A 34 -11.19 -0.57 12.73
CA GLN A 34 -10.52 -1.72 13.33
C GLN A 34 -10.25 -1.57 14.84
N SER A 35 -10.65 -0.45 15.46
CA SER A 35 -10.37 -0.12 16.86
C SER A 35 -8.86 -0.18 17.19
N LEU A 36 -8.05 0.38 16.28
CA LEU A 36 -6.59 0.42 16.41
C LEU A 36 -6.04 1.85 16.53
N LEU A 37 -6.89 2.86 16.47
CA LEU A 37 -6.51 4.22 16.79
C LEU A 37 -6.40 4.36 18.31
N PRO A 38 -5.19 4.62 18.87
CA PRO A 38 -5.04 4.77 20.31
C PRO A 38 -5.63 6.11 20.79
N SER A 39 -6.06 6.15 22.04
CA SER A 39 -6.60 7.37 22.67
C SER A 39 -5.52 8.37 23.12
N ARG A 40 -4.25 7.99 23.08
CA ARG A 40 -3.08 8.81 23.37
C ARG A 40 -2.00 8.50 22.33
N PRO A 41 -1.05 9.44 22.09
CA PRO A 41 0.08 9.16 21.21
C PRO A 41 0.80 7.87 21.59
N ALA A 42 0.69 6.85 20.75
CA ALA A 42 1.29 5.54 20.92
C ALA A 42 1.52 4.90 19.54
N PRO A 43 2.52 4.00 19.41
CA PRO A 43 2.79 3.33 18.14
C PRO A 43 1.58 2.51 17.68
N ILE A 44 1.16 2.71 16.44
CA ILE A 44 0.13 1.89 15.79
C ILE A 44 0.65 0.46 15.62
N ARG A 45 -0.16 -0.55 15.92
CA ARG A 45 0.15 -1.97 15.68
C ARG A 45 -0.16 -2.29 14.21
N ILE A 46 0.74 -1.93 13.32
CA ILE A 46 0.48 -1.98 11.88
C ILE A 46 0.27 -3.41 11.36
N GLU A 47 0.98 -4.39 11.91
CA GLU A 47 0.79 -5.79 11.56
C GLU A 47 -0.63 -6.26 11.95
N ARG A 48 -1.09 -5.87 13.13
CA ARG A 48 -2.46 -6.15 13.59
C ARG A 48 -3.50 -5.44 12.75
N PHE A 49 -3.18 -4.25 12.24
CA PHE A 49 -4.04 -3.55 11.31
C PHE A 49 -4.23 -4.35 10.02
N VAL A 50 -3.14 -4.84 9.42
CA VAL A 50 -3.21 -5.68 8.22
C VAL A 50 -4.11 -6.89 8.44
N GLU A 51 -3.91 -7.63 9.53
CA GLU A 51 -4.70 -8.80 9.87
C GLU A 51 -6.20 -8.49 9.99
N LYS A 52 -6.55 -7.41 10.70
CA LYS A 52 -7.94 -7.03 10.93
C LYS A 52 -8.61 -6.44 9.69
N GLN A 53 -7.91 -5.55 8.98
CA GLN A 53 -8.44 -4.82 7.84
C GLN A 53 -8.65 -5.71 6.63
N PHE A 54 -7.65 -6.52 6.31
CA PHE A 54 -7.66 -7.31 5.09
C PHE A 54 -8.00 -8.79 5.30
N LYS A 55 -8.18 -9.21 6.56
CA LYS A 55 -8.47 -10.62 6.92
C LYS A 55 -7.41 -11.60 6.42
N THR A 56 -6.17 -11.13 6.30
CA THR A 56 -5.02 -11.93 5.87
C THR A 56 -3.85 -11.75 6.83
N ALA A 57 -3.05 -12.79 7.00
CA ALA A 57 -1.82 -12.70 7.80
C ALA A 57 -0.71 -12.05 6.97
N LEU A 58 0.13 -11.25 7.63
CA LEU A 58 1.39 -10.80 7.08
C LEU A 58 2.31 -12.01 6.86
N ARG A 59 2.98 -12.08 5.71
CA ARG A 59 3.92 -13.15 5.38
C ARG A 59 5.30 -12.59 5.09
N TYR A 60 6.32 -13.31 5.55
CA TYR A 60 7.72 -12.98 5.27
C TYR A 60 8.25 -13.97 4.23
N GLU A 61 8.63 -13.46 3.05
CA GLU A 61 9.04 -14.26 1.91
C GLU A 61 10.33 -13.72 1.28
N ASP A 62 11.02 -14.54 0.52
CA ASP A 62 12.13 -14.09 -0.32
C ASP A 62 11.55 -13.39 -1.55
N LEU A 63 11.65 -12.07 -1.57
CA LEU A 63 11.18 -11.22 -2.65
C LEU A 63 12.31 -10.79 -3.61
N GLY A 64 13.52 -11.33 -3.41
CA GLY A 64 14.73 -10.88 -4.09
C GLY A 64 15.32 -9.60 -3.47
N PRO A 65 16.54 -9.21 -3.89
CA PRO A 65 17.36 -8.22 -3.18
C PRO A 65 16.81 -6.78 -3.24
N GLU A 66 16.01 -6.45 -4.24
CA GLU A 66 15.54 -5.07 -4.46
C GLU A 66 14.14 -4.81 -3.90
N ASN A 67 13.37 -5.86 -3.62
CA ASN A 67 11.99 -5.72 -3.21
C ASN A 67 11.85 -5.82 -1.69
N LEU A 68 11.14 -4.86 -1.11
CA LEU A 68 10.88 -4.79 0.33
C LEU A 68 9.54 -5.40 0.70
N GLY A 69 8.55 -5.26 -0.17
CA GLY A 69 7.19 -5.72 0.06
C GLY A 69 6.43 -6.01 -1.23
N CYS A 70 5.26 -6.58 -1.08
CA CYS A 70 4.35 -6.87 -2.18
C CYS A 70 2.92 -7.00 -1.67
N THR A 71 1.99 -6.26 -2.29
CA THR A 71 0.55 -6.45 -2.08
C THR A 71 -0.05 -7.23 -3.25
N ILE A 72 -0.72 -8.34 -2.95
CA ILE A 72 -1.40 -9.21 -3.92
C ILE A 72 -2.90 -9.02 -3.78
N PHE A 73 -3.57 -8.86 -4.91
CA PHE A 73 -5.01 -8.67 -4.99
C PHE A 73 -5.69 -9.85 -5.70
N ASN A 74 -6.90 -10.18 -5.27
CA ASN A 74 -7.75 -11.14 -5.98
C ASN A 74 -8.55 -10.46 -7.11
N SER A 75 -9.38 -11.22 -7.80
CA SER A 75 -10.20 -10.75 -8.93
C SER A 75 -11.27 -9.72 -8.57
N SER A 76 -11.65 -9.63 -7.31
CA SER A 76 -12.57 -8.59 -6.82
C SER A 76 -11.86 -7.30 -6.39
N GLY A 77 -10.52 -7.27 -6.45
CA GLY A 77 -9.72 -6.16 -5.96
C GLY A 77 -9.51 -6.16 -4.45
N ALA A 78 -9.92 -7.21 -3.74
CA ALA A 78 -9.61 -7.36 -2.32
C ALA A 78 -8.16 -7.84 -2.14
N VAL A 79 -7.52 -7.44 -1.05
CA VAL A 79 -6.18 -7.89 -0.70
C VAL A 79 -6.22 -9.39 -0.37
N GLU A 80 -5.43 -10.17 -1.10
CA GLU A 80 -5.26 -11.60 -0.90
C GLU A 80 -4.09 -11.91 0.03
N ALA A 81 -2.97 -11.18 -0.13
CA ALA A 81 -1.81 -11.30 0.72
C ALA A 81 -0.99 -10.00 0.77
N ILE A 82 -0.33 -9.78 1.89
CA ILE A 82 0.73 -8.78 2.04
C ILE A 82 2.01 -9.53 2.42
N LEU A 83 3.04 -9.35 1.60
CA LEU A 83 4.35 -9.96 1.75
C LEU A 83 5.37 -8.90 2.14
N VAL A 84 6.30 -9.26 3.00
CA VAL A 84 7.46 -8.44 3.37
C VAL A 84 8.72 -9.28 3.16
N SER A 85 9.78 -8.63 2.74
CA SER A 85 11.07 -9.29 2.52
C SER A 85 11.57 -9.93 3.82
N ARG A 86 11.78 -11.24 3.78
CA ARG A 86 12.38 -12.01 4.90
C ARG A 86 13.75 -11.46 5.28
N PHE A 87 14.52 -10.99 4.30
CA PHE A 87 15.82 -10.39 4.56
C PHE A 87 15.76 -9.19 5.51
N LEU A 88 14.69 -8.38 5.48
CA LEU A 88 14.51 -7.28 6.43
C LEU A 88 14.23 -7.78 7.85
N GLU A 89 13.46 -8.85 7.99
CA GLU A 89 13.13 -9.43 9.29
C GLU A 89 14.38 -10.05 9.96
N GLU A 90 15.16 -10.80 9.18
CA GLU A 90 16.35 -11.52 9.65
C GLU A 90 17.46 -10.59 10.17
N GLN A 91 17.56 -9.36 9.69
CA GLN A 91 18.55 -8.40 10.18
C GLN A 91 18.42 -8.08 11.67
N ASN A 92 17.23 -8.18 12.24
CA ASN A 92 16.93 -7.99 13.68
C ASN A 92 17.56 -6.74 14.34
N THR A 93 17.78 -5.67 13.57
CA THR A 93 18.30 -4.39 14.05
C THR A 93 17.16 -3.38 14.23
N ILE A 94 17.38 -2.30 15.01
CA ILE A 94 16.39 -1.24 15.16
C ILE A 94 16.05 -0.58 13.82
N PRO A 95 17.01 -0.22 12.94
CA PRO A 95 16.70 0.30 11.61
C PRO A 95 15.89 -0.68 10.76
N ALA A 96 16.23 -1.98 10.77
CA ALA A 96 15.50 -2.99 10.00
C ALA A 96 14.04 -3.12 10.49
N ARG A 97 13.80 -3.16 11.80
CA ARG A 97 12.44 -3.18 12.37
C ARG A 97 11.62 -1.95 11.98
N ARG A 98 12.23 -0.75 11.97
CA ARG A 98 11.57 0.47 11.49
C ARG A 98 11.22 0.35 10.01
N ARG A 99 12.14 -0.20 9.21
CA ARG A 99 11.93 -0.42 7.78
C ARG A 99 10.82 -1.45 7.51
N VAL A 100 10.78 -2.56 8.25
CA VAL A 100 9.66 -3.51 8.21
C VAL A 100 8.33 -2.78 8.45
N ARG A 101 8.23 -1.96 9.50
CA ARG A 101 6.99 -1.24 9.81
C ARG A 101 6.57 -0.27 8.73
N SER A 102 7.51 0.50 8.15
CA SER A 102 7.18 1.40 7.04
C SER A 102 6.81 0.64 5.77
N THR A 103 7.46 -0.50 5.49
CA THR A 103 7.08 -1.38 4.38
C THR A 103 5.66 -1.93 4.58
N VAL A 104 5.34 -2.45 5.77
CA VAL A 104 3.98 -2.95 6.08
C VAL A 104 2.93 -1.85 5.91
N ALA A 105 3.23 -0.62 6.36
CA ALA A 105 2.32 0.51 6.20
C ALA A 105 2.15 0.93 4.73
N HIS A 106 3.22 0.88 3.94
CA HIS A 106 3.20 1.13 2.50
C HIS A 106 2.30 0.11 1.77
N GLU A 107 2.50 -1.19 2.04
CA GLU A 107 1.69 -2.26 1.46
C GLU A 107 0.23 -2.18 1.91
N ALA A 108 -0.01 -1.82 3.16
CA ALA A 108 -1.37 -1.55 3.64
C ALA A 108 -1.99 -0.34 2.93
N GLY A 109 -1.21 0.68 2.61
CA GLY A 109 -1.61 1.81 1.77
C GLY A 109 -2.08 1.36 0.39
N HIS A 110 -1.32 0.49 -0.28
CA HIS A 110 -1.78 -0.13 -1.53
C HIS A 110 -3.10 -0.87 -1.34
N GLY A 111 -3.22 -1.66 -0.27
CA GLY A 111 -4.44 -2.40 0.03
C GLY A 111 -5.67 -1.51 0.22
N LEU A 112 -5.52 -0.35 0.87
CA LEU A 112 -6.62 0.60 1.09
C LEU A 112 -7.01 1.37 -0.17
N LEU A 113 -6.03 1.77 -0.97
CA LEU A 113 -6.23 2.77 -2.02
C LEU A 113 -6.41 2.14 -3.41
N HIS A 114 -5.73 1.03 -3.71
CA HIS A 114 -5.51 0.58 -5.08
C HIS A 114 -6.29 -0.68 -5.48
N GLY A 115 -7.07 -1.28 -4.58
CA GLY A 115 -7.82 -2.50 -4.87
C GLY A 115 -8.70 -2.42 -6.12
N SER A 116 -9.33 -1.26 -6.36
CA SER A 116 -10.19 -1.05 -7.52
C SER A 116 -9.46 -1.07 -8.88
N LEU A 117 -8.11 -1.03 -8.88
CA LEU A 117 -7.29 -1.18 -10.09
C LEU A 117 -7.23 -2.65 -10.56
N PHE A 118 -7.54 -3.60 -9.69
CA PHE A 118 -7.36 -5.04 -9.89
C PHE A 118 -8.66 -5.81 -10.05
N THR A 119 -9.79 -5.11 -10.18
CA THR A 119 -11.08 -5.76 -10.49
C THR A 119 -11.08 -6.34 -11.90
N GLU A 120 -11.88 -7.38 -12.16
CA GLU A 120 -11.98 -8.01 -13.47
C GLU A 120 -12.30 -7.02 -14.59
N ALA A 121 -13.19 -6.06 -14.32
CA ALA A 121 -13.52 -5.01 -15.27
C ALA A 121 -12.34 -4.13 -15.68
N SER A 122 -11.30 -4.04 -14.83
CA SER A 122 -10.09 -3.26 -15.11
C SER A 122 -9.07 -4.01 -15.98
N PHE A 123 -9.19 -5.35 -16.09
CA PHE A 123 -8.27 -6.22 -16.83
C PHE A 123 -8.87 -6.80 -18.11
N LEU A 124 -10.12 -6.48 -18.44
CA LEU A 124 -10.71 -6.86 -19.73
C LEU A 124 -10.01 -6.07 -20.82
N ASN A 125 -9.19 -6.76 -21.59
CA ASN A 125 -8.59 -6.17 -22.78
C ASN A 125 -9.73 -5.97 -23.82
N PRO A 126 -10.04 -4.73 -24.25
CA PRO A 126 -11.18 -4.48 -25.15
C PRO A 126 -11.07 -5.17 -26.51
N LEU A 127 -9.87 -5.66 -26.87
CA LEU A 127 -9.57 -6.17 -28.21
C LEU A 127 -9.66 -7.71 -28.36
N ASP A 128 -9.50 -8.49 -27.28
CA ASP A 128 -9.47 -9.95 -27.40
C ASP A 128 -10.23 -10.73 -26.32
N GLY A 129 -10.78 -10.04 -25.32
CA GLY A 129 -11.51 -10.70 -24.22
C GLY A 129 -10.66 -11.64 -23.34
N THR A 130 -9.36 -11.71 -23.58
CA THR A 130 -8.46 -12.51 -22.76
C THR A 130 -8.17 -11.78 -21.46
N VAL A 131 -8.54 -12.41 -20.35
CA VAL A 131 -8.06 -11.99 -19.01
C VAL A 131 -6.57 -12.33 -18.98
N GLY A 132 -5.73 -11.33 -19.22
CA GLY A 132 -4.31 -11.48 -18.94
C GLY A 132 -4.19 -11.92 -17.48
N LYS A 133 -3.64 -13.12 -17.24
CA LYS A 133 -3.21 -13.58 -15.90
C LYS A 133 -2.01 -12.76 -15.41
N SER A 134 -1.94 -11.50 -15.84
CA SER A 134 -0.96 -10.53 -15.38
C SER A 134 -1.15 -10.39 -13.87
N GLN A 135 -0.09 -10.65 -13.16
CA GLN A 135 -0.05 -10.74 -11.72
C GLN A 135 -0.72 -9.52 -11.09
N ARG A 136 -1.84 -9.74 -10.42
CA ARG A 136 -2.58 -8.72 -9.67
C ARG A 136 -1.81 -8.34 -8.41
N ARG A 137 -0.62 -7.76 -8.60
CA ARG A 137 0.27 -7.40 -7.51
C ARG A 137 0.98 -6.07 -7.75
N ILE A 138 1.28 -5.37 -6.67
CA ILE A 138 2.19 -4.23 -6.64
C ILE A 138 3.41 -4.64 -5.83
N LEU A 139 4.59 -4.41 -6.39
CA LEU A 139 5.89 -4.65 -5.76
C LEU A 139 6.47 -3.32 -5.28
N CYS A 140 6.76 -3.24 -3.99
CA CYS A 140 7.48 -2.13 -3.40
C CYS A 140 8.99 -2.38 -3.46
N ARG A 141 9.71 -1.50 -4.14
CA ARG A 141 11.17 -1.55 -4.20
C ARG A 141 11.81 -0.69 -3.12
N SER A 142 13.08 -0.97 -2.84
CA SER A 142 13.86 -0.15 -1.89
C SER A 142 13.85 1.34 -2.24
N GLU A 143 13.88 1.68 -3.52
CA GLU A 143 13.83 3.06 -4.02
C GLU A 143 12.48 3.74 -3.86
N ASP A 144 11.39 2.98 -3.72
CA ASP A 144 10.03 3.52 -3.61
C ASP A 144 9.77 4.12 -2.22
N ILE A 145 10.36 3.56 -1.17
CA ILE A 145 10.22 4.05 0.23
C ILE A 145 11.26 5.14 0.56
N LEU A 146 12.36 5.23 -0.18
CA LEU A 146 13.34 6.29 0.00
C LEU A 146 12.82 7.58 -0.63
N VAL A 147 11.98 8.30 0.09
CA VAL A 147 11.52 9.62 -0.30
C VAL A 147 12.65 10.61 -0.04
N ASP A 148 13.47 10.82 -1.05
CA ASP A 148 14.21 12.06 -1.16
C ASP A 148 13.19 13.16 -1.53
N THR A 149 12.95 14.09 -0.62
CA THR A 149 12.00 15.20 -0.76
C THR A 149 12.31 16.10 -1.97
N GLN A 150 13.42 15.86 -2.68
CA GLN A 150 13.84 16.57 -3.88
C GLN A 150 13.63 15.76 -5.17
N ARG A 151 13.24 14.48 -5.11
CA ARG A 151 12.94 13.73 -6.32
C ARG A 151 11.55 14.09 -6.82
N SER A 152 11.51 14.73 -7.96
CA SER A 152 10.31 14.93 -8.76
C SER A 152 9.52 13.63 -8.87
N TYR A 153 8.21 13.71 -8.72
CA TYR A 153 7.22 12.70 -9.01
C TYR A 153 7.60 11.91 -10.29
N GLY A 154 8.09 10.68 -10.12
CA GLY A 154 8.61 9.83 -11.20
C GLY A 154 7.53 9.16 -12.06
N GLY A 155 6.30 9.68 -12.07
CA GLY A 155 5.17 9.12 -12.84
C GLY A 155 4.48 7.92 -12.16
N ARG A 156 5.03 7.36 -11.09
CA ARG A 156 4.42 6.25 -10.33
C ARG A 156 3.51 6.79 -9.23
N TRP A 157 2.35 7.35 -9.64
CA TRP A 157 1.39 7.98 -8.73
C TRP A 157 0.90 7.03 -7.62
N TRP A 158 0.80 5.73 -7.88
CA TRP A 158 0.38 4.73 -6.91
C TRP A 158 1.40 4.54 -5.79
N GLU A 159 2.70 4.59 -6.09
CA GLU A 159 3.76 4.56 -5.08
C GLU A 159 3.76 5.82 -4.22
N PHE A 160 3.57 6.98 -4.85
CA PHE A 160 3.43 8.25 -4.12
C PHE A 160 2.26 8.20 -3.14
N GLN A 161 1.09 7.72 -3.55
CA GLN A 161 -0.09 7.59 -2.69
C GLN A 161 0.15 6.60 -1.55
N ALA A 162 0.78 5.45 -1.80
CA ALA A 162 1.12 4.48 -0.77
C ALA A 162 2.15 5.05 0.23
N ASN A 163 3.10 5.88 -0.23
CA ASN A 163 4.03 6.58 0.64
C ASN A 163 3.34 7.60 1.55
N GLN A 164 2.33 8.32 1.07
CA GLN A 164 1.52 9.19 1.92
C GLN A 164 0.81 8.38 3.01
N ALA A 165 0.28 7.21 2.68
CA ALA A 165 -0.37 6.34 3.65
C ALA A 165 0.57 5.84 4.77
N ILE A 166 1.90 5.78 4.57
CA ILE A 166 2.86 5.44 5.65
C ILE A 166 2.70 6.40 6.83
N GLY A 167 2.73 7.70 6.55
CA GLY A 167 2.58 8.73 7.59
C GLY A 167 1.22 8.61 8.27
N SER A 168 0.15 8.57 7.48
CA SER A 168 -1.24 8.52 7.95
C SER A 168 -1.54 7.27 8.81
N LEU A 169 -0.94 6.12 8.48
CA LEU A 169 -1.12 4.87 9.24
C LEU A 169 -0.22 4.76 10.46
N LEU A 170 1.03 5.23 10.41
CA LEU A 170 1.98 5.07 11.52
C LEU A 170 1.95 6.22 12.51
N LEU A 171 1.57 7.41 12.05
CA LEU A 171 1.52 8.65 12.83
C LEU A 171 0.29 9.48 12.42
N PRO A 172 -0.94 8.98 12.69
CA PRO A 172 -2.17 9.68 12.31
C PRO A 172 -2.20 11.12 12.83
N SER A 173 -2.64 12.05 11.98
CA SER A 173 -2.75 13.49 12.32
C SER A 173 -3.57 13.72 13.58
N ALA A 174 -4.62 12.94 13.81
CA ALA A 174 -5.46 12.99 15.00
C ALA A 174 -4.73 12.76 16.33
N LEU A 175 -3.50 12.22 16.31
CA LEU A 175 -2.67 12.01 17.50
C LEU A 175 -1.63 13.10 17.75
N LEU A 176 -1.54 14.10 16.85
CA LEU A 176 -0.54 15.16 16.91
C LEU A 176 -1.07 16.46 17.57
N HIS A 177 -2.32 16.46 18.02
CA HIS A 177 -3.02 17.59 18.63
C HIS A 177 -3.28 17.40 20.12
#